data_83364c41dc41d180a9d457bea1842641
#
_entry.id   83364c41dc41d180a9d457bea1842641
#
_cell.length_a   1.000
_cell.length_b   1.000
_cell.length_c   1.000
_cell.angle_alpha   90.00
_cell.angle_beta   90.00
_cell.angle_gamma   90.00
#
_symmetry.space_group_name_H-M   'P 1'
#
loop_
_entity.id
_entity.type
_entity.pdbx_description
1 polymer ?
#
loop_
_entity_poly.entity_id
_entity_poly.type
_entity_poly.pdbx_seq_one_letter_code
_entity_poly.pdbx_strand_id
1 'polypeptide(L)'
;MQNSPLNAEQRQLVADRNLQPNDGSSYLEEVSSLYDVVRAVLGADMPCMPQKETYFKLMQVAPAQFDNLLKPTRNILWVDVDSARYTQVKVKLQREVWSTPQAVCHVQTPSSDAFFRYWLDNGEQVRDWFVNQEMTRQLRFYRAATDKDIRARLNKHFACDMLVPNDYMLLMDTTLEAVSTFGLTANTQVLWLCNNKGPLRRDLVVYSYPYTDSETFTLPYLNAKRDEVLAPLISAVVKGTYMGTEYKVFPPQLRVLTVDSTYTVEVRGLWKMRGGEAMGGPYVSHTWLDPVNARVVTAEVFVFAPGQKKRNPLRQAEAILYSRTQQYEKK
;
A
#
# COMPACT_ATOMS: atom_id res chain seq x y z
N MET A 1 -15.77 -4.42 -23.38
CA MET A 1 -16.77 -5.20 -22.62
C MET A 1 -18.11 -4.52 -22.81
N GLN A 2 -19.14 -5.20 -23.31
CA GLN A 2 -20.51 -4.66 -23.28
C GLN A 2 -20.98 -4.68 -21.82
N ASN A 3 -21.73 -3.64 -21.43
CA ASN A 3 -22.30 -3.57 -20.08
C ASN A 3 -23.52 -4.48 -19.99
N SER A 4 -23.30 -5.78 -19.82
CA SER A 4 -24.36 -6.78 -19.74
C SER A 4 -24.93 -6.80 -18.33
N PRO A 5 -26.28 -6.73 -18.17
CA PRO A 5 -26.91 -6.83 -16.87
C PRO A 5 -26.70 -8.23 -16.27
N LEU A 6 -26.61 -8.30 -14.93
CA LEU A 6 -26.49 -9.56 -14.20
C LEU A 6 -27.83 -10.31 -14.18
N ASN A 7 -27.78 -11.62 -14.33
CA ASN A 7 -28.93 -12.49 -14.11
C ASN A 7 -29.17 -12.74 -12.59
N ALA A 8 -30.26 -13.43 -12.24
CA ALA A 8 -30.64 -13.64 -10.84
C ALA A 8 -29.55 -14.43 -10.03
N GLU A 9 -28.97 -15.48 -10.61
CA GLU A 9 -27.90 -16.28 -10.00
C GLU A 9 -26.65 -15.43 -9.74
N GLN A 10 -26.25 -14.63 -10.73
CA GLN A 10 -25.10 -13.75 -10.62
C GLN A 10 -25.29 -12.67 -9.54
N ARG A 11 -26.50 -12.11 -9.39
CA ARG A 11 -26.82 -11.16 -8.31
C ARG A 11 -26.70 -11.80 -6.94
N GLN A 12 -27.18 -13.05 -6.80
CA GLN A 12 -27.06 -13.80 -5.55
C GLN A 12 -25.58 -14.03 -5.20
N LEU A 13 -24.75 -14.47 -6.14
CA LEU A 13 -23.32 -14.66 -5.92
C LEU A 13 -22.58 -13.38 -5.52
N VAL A 14 -23.00 -12.23 -6.06
CA VAL A 14 -22.46 -10.91 -5.68
C VAL A 14 -22.85 -10.56 -4.24
N ALA A 15 -24.11 -10.79 -3.88
CA ALA A 15 -24.62 -10.56 -2.53
C ALA A 15 -23.92 -11.45 -1.50
N ASP A 16 -23.75 -12.73 -1.79
CA ASP A 16 -23.06 -13.70 -0.92
C ASP A 16 -21.60 -13.32 -0.65
N ARG A 17 -20.95 -12.66 -1.61
CA ARG A 17 -19.57 -12.18 -1.47
C ARG A 17 -19.45 -10.75 -0.94
N ASN A 18 -20.56 -10.11 -0.60
CA ASN A 18 -20.63 -8.74 -0.09
C ASN A 18 -19.85 -7.72 -0.97
N LEU A 19 -19.87 -7.92 -2.29
CA LEU A 19 -19.26 -7.03 -3.26
C LEU A 19 -20.14 -5.79 -3.40
N GLN A 20 -19.73 -4.69 -2.80
CA GLN A 20 -20.39 -3.39 -2.89
C GLN A 20 -19.55 -2.43 -3.73
N PRO A 21 -20.11 -1.72 -4.72
CA PRO A 21 -19.39 -0.65 -5.38
C PRO A 21 -19.18 0.50 -4.39
N ASN A 22 -17.94 0.78 -4.08
CA ASN A 22 -17.54 1.82 -3.13
C ASN A 22 -17.00 3.04 -3.89
N ASP A 23 -17.88 3.88 -4.41
CA ASP A 23 -17.47 5.10 -5.13
C ASP A 23 -17.72 6.41 -4.36
N GLY A 24 -18.17 6.30 -3.12
CA GLY A 24 -18.50 7.45 -2.29
C GLY A 24 -19.87 8.08 -2.62
N SER A 25 -20.67 7.49 -3.52
CA SER A 25 -22.05 7.86 -3.66
C SER A 25 -22.84 7.37 -2.45
N SER A 26 -23.67 8.23 -1.88
CA SER A 26 -24.53 7.89 -0.72
C SER A 26 -25.69 6.97 -1.08
N TYR A 27 -25.77 6.53 -2.32
CA TYR A 27 -26.74 5.57 -2.80
C TYR A 27 -26.06 4.22 -2.93
N LEU A 28 -26.63 3.20 -2.30
CA LEU A 28 -26.32 1.79 -2.53
C LEU A 28 -26.72 1.47 -3.99
N GLU A 29 -25.83 1.78 -4.94
CA GLU A 29 -26.01 1.31 -6.31
C GLU A 29 -25.87 -0.21 -6.29
N GLU A 30 -26.97 -0.88 -6.55
CA GLU A 30 -26.99 -2.34 -6.67
C GLU A 30 -26.02 -2.75 -7.80
N VAL A 31 -25.17 -3.74 -7.53
CA VAL A 31 -24.30 -4.34 -8.54
C VAL A 31 -25.19 -5.00 -9.59
N SER A 32 -25.41 -4.33 -10.70
CA SER A 32 -26.39 -4.70 -11.72
C SER A 32 -25.76 -5.17 -13.02
N SER A 33 -24.47 -4.92 -13.21
CA SER A 33 -23.77 -5.19 -14.46
C SER A 33 -22.38 -5.76 -14.26
N LEU A 34 -21.79 -6.34 -15.30
CA LEU A 34 -20.40 -6.80 -15.30
C LEU A 34 -19.39 -5.67 -15.01
N TYR A 35 -19.69 -4.45 -15.43
CA TYR A 35 -18.86 -3.30 -15.11
C TYR A 35 -18.86 -3.00 -13.61
N ASP A 36 -20.02 -3.10 -12.96
CA ASP A 36 -20.14 -2.88 -11.51
C ASP A 36 -19.36 -3.93 -10.72
N VAL A 37 -19.36 -5.20 -11.18
CA VAL A 37 -18.54 -6.25 -10.57
C VAL A 37 -17.04 -5.95 -10.69
N VAL A 38 -16.60 -5.47 -11.85
CA VAL A 38 -15.20 -5.03 -12.04
C VAL A 38 -14.90 -3.82 -11.16
N ARG A 39 -15.82 -2.85 -11.10
CA ARG A 39 -15.71 -1.63 -10.31
C ARG A 39 -15.68 -1.94 -8.80
N ALA A 40 -16.45 -2.91 -8.33
CA ALA A 40 -16.45 -3.33 -6.93
C ALA A 40 -15.06 -3.83 -6.47
N VAL A 41 -14.24 -4.35 -7.37
CA VAL A 41 -12.89 -4.86 -7.06
C VAL A 41 -11.82 -3.80 -7.32
N LEU A 42 -11.73 -3.29 -8.55
CA LEU A 42 -10.67 -2.33 -8.93
C LEU A 42 -10.93 -0.92 -8.37
N GLY A 43 -12.19 -0.57 -8.17
CA GLY A 43 -12.64 0.67 -7.56
C GLY A 43 -12.93 0.56 -6.07
N ALA A 44 -12.58 -0.56 -5.42
CA ALA A 44 -12.72 -0.71 -3.98
C ALA A 44 -11.92 0.36 -3.22
N ASP A 45 -12.39 0.76 -2.05
CA ASP A 45 -11.67 1.69 -1.20
C ASP A 45 -10.35 1.09 -0.70
N MET A 46 -9.31 1.89 -0.64
CA MET A 46 -8.07 1.52 0.02
C MET A 46 -8.28 1.40 1.53
N PRO A 47 -7.77 0.34 2.17
CA PRO A 47 -7.91 0.18 3.61
C PRO A 47 -7.15 1.27 4.37
N CYS A 48 -7.62 1.58 5.57
CA CYS A 48 -6.98 2.51 6.50
C CYS A 48 -6.69 3.89 5.88
N MET A 49 -7.63 4.43 5.13
CA MET A 49 -7.58 5.81 4.64
C MET A 49 -8.51 6.69 5.49
N PRO A 50 -8.10 7.94 5.86
CA PRO A 50 -8.94 8.82 6.67
C PRO A 50 -10.16 9.37 5.93
N GLN A 51 -10.19 9.20 4.63
CA GLN A 51 -11.31 9.51 3.73
C GLN A 51 -11.40 8.42 2.66
N LYS A 52 -12.58 8.21 2.09
CA LYS A 52 -12.75 7.22 1.02
C LYS A 52 -11.90 7.57 -0.20
N GLU A 53 -10.97 6.70 -0.52
CA GLU A 53 -10.12 6.78 -1.71
C GLU A 53 -9.97 5.42 -2.34
N THR A 54 -10.46 5.27 -3.56
CA THR A 54 -10.45 4.00 -4.28
C THR A 54 -9.05 3.60 -4.77
N TYR A 55 -8.80 2.29 -4.92
CA TYR A 55 -7.57 1.78 -5.53
C TYR A 55 -7.32 2.40 -6.89
N PHE A 56 -8.32 2.39 -7.76
CA PHE A 56 -8.26 2.99 -9.09
C PHE A 56 -9.52 3.80 -9.39
N LYS A 57 -9.38 4.84 -10.21
CA LYS A 57 -10.51 5.47 -10.89
C LYS A 57 -10.70 4.77 -12.23
N LEU A 58 -11.88 4.26 -12.46
CA LEU A 58 -12.18 3.49 -13.65
C LEU A 58 -12.91 4.36 -14.69
N MET A 59 -12.60 4.09 -15.95
CA MET A 59 -13.33 4.59 -17.10
C MET A 59 -13.65 3.39 -18.00
N GLN A 60 -14.92 3.19 -18.31
CA GLN A 60 -15.34 2.18 -19.27
C GLN A 60 -15.32 2.77 -20.69
N VAL A 61 -14.76 2.02 -21.62
CA VAL A 61 -14.66 2.41 -23.02
C VAL A 61 -15.14 1.27 -23.90
N ALA A 62 -16.02 1.57 -24.86
CA ALA A 62 -16.41 0.58 -25.87
C ALA A 62 -15.23 0.30 -26.83
N PRO A 63 -15.05 -0.94 -27.32
CA PRO A 63 -13.94 -1.29 -28.20
C PRO A 63 -13.79 -0.37 -29.42
N ALA A 64 -14.90 0.06 -30.00
CA ALA A 64 -14.92 0.99 -31.16
C ALA A 64 -14.41 2.41 -30.82
N GLN A 65 -14.39 2.78 -29.53
CA GLN A 65 -13.93 4.09 -29.06
C GLN A 65 -12.49 4.04 -28.52
N PHE A 66 -11.88 2.86 -28.49
CA PHE A 66 -10.51 2.67 -28.01
C PHE A 66 -9.52 3.06 -29.12
N ASP A 67 -9.17 4.32 -29.14
CA ASP A 67 -8.34 4.97 -30.16
C ASP A 67 -6.91 5.26 -29.68
N ASN A 68 -6.16 6.01 -30.49
CA ASN A 68 -4.78 6.36 -30.20
C ASN A 68 -4.63 7.29 -28.98
N LEU A 69 -5.66 7.99 -28.53
CA LEU A 69 -5.63 8.83 -27.34
C LEU A 69 -5.72 7.99 -26.06
N LEU A 70 -6.41 6.86 -26.11
CA LEU A 70 -6.61 5.96 -24.98
C LEU A 70 -5.54 4.88 -24.86
N LYS A 71 -4.90 4.49 -25.99
CA LYS A 71 -3.81 3.50 -26.00
C LYS A 71 -2.68 3.80 -25.00
N PRO A 72 -2.25 5.06 -24.76
CA PRO A 72 -1.20 5.36 -23.77
C PRO A 72 -1.63 5.27 -22.32
N THR A 73 -2.90 4.91 -22.01
CA THR A 73 -3.38 4.74 -20.65
C THR A 73 -2.51 3.73 -19.87
N ARG A 74 -2.11 4.09 -18.66
CA ARG A 74 -1.14 3.31 -17.86
C ARG A 74 -1.58 1.91 -17.50
N ASN A 75 -2.88 1.75 -17.15
CA ASN A 75 -3.46 0.48 -16.72
C ASN A 75 -4.70 0.21 -17.55
N ILE A 76 -4.74 -0.92 -18.23
CA ILE A 76 -5.84 -1.29 -19.10
C ILE A 76 -6.29 -2.71 -18.73
N LEU A 77 -7.57 -2.85 -18.38
CA LEU A 77 -8.25 -4.13 -18.37
C LEU A 77 -8.98 -4.29 -19.69
N TRP A 78 -8.48 -5.18 -20.54
CA TRP A 78 -9.08 -5.52 -21.83
C TRP A 78 -9.83 -6.83 -21.70
N VAL A 79 -11.15 -6.80 -21.87
CA VAL A 79 -11.99 -8.01 -21.83
C VAL A 79 -12.52 -8.28 -23.23
N ASP A 80 -12.12 -9.42 -23.80
CA ASP A 80 -12.47 -9.89 -25.15
C ASP A 80 -13.38 -11.11 -25.01
N VAL A 81 -14.66 -10.94 -25.37
CA VAL A 81 -15.70 -11.97 -25.26
C VAL A 81 -16.04 -12.49 -26.66
N ASP A 82 -15.70 -13.75 -26.93
CA ASP A 82 -15.94 -14.39 -28.22
C ASP A 82 -16.05 -15.91 -28.09
N SER A 83 -17.27 -16.45 -28.19
CA SER A 83 -17.53 -17.90 -28.08
C SER A 83 -17.02 -18.71 -29.28
N ALA A 84 -16.80 -18.07 -30.44
CA ALA A 84 -16.25 -18.76 -31.61
C ALA A 84 -14.73 -18.92 -31.52
N ARG A 85 -14.04 -18.04 -30.79
CA ARG A 85 -12.57 -18.00 -30.66
C ARG A 85 -12.07 -18.62 -29.35
N TYR A 86 -12.86 -18.57 -28.28
CA TYR A 86 -12.42 -18.96 -26.96
C TYR A 86 -13.31 -20.06 -26.39
N THR A 87 -12.71 -21.11 -25.85
CA THR A 87 -13.41 -22.23 -25.18
C THR A 87 -13.31 -22.15 -23.66
N GLN A 88 -12.37 -21.34 -23.15
CA GLN A 88 -12.13 -21.13 -21.72
C GLN A 88 -11.57 -19.73 -21.47
N VAL A 89 -11.62 -19.29 -20.21
CA VAL A 89 -11.01 -18.02 -19.81
C VAL A 89 -9.49 -18.14 -19.84
N LYS A 90 -8.84 -17.19 -20.50
CA LYS A 90 -7.37 -17.04 -20.53
C LYS A 90 -7.01 -15.60 -20.19
N VAL A 91 -6.04 -15.43 -19.30
CA VAL A 91 -5.54 -14.13 -18.90
C VAL A 91 -4.10 -13.96 -19.35
N LYS A 92 -3.83 -12.83 -19.99
CA LYS A 92 -2.49 -12.42 -20.42
C LYS A 92 -2.13 -11.12 -19.70
N LEU A 93 -1.12 -11.16 -18.85
CA LEU A 93 -0.56 -10.00 -18.19
C LEU A 93 0.61 -9.48 -19.04
N GLN A 94 0.44 -8.29 -19.61
CA GLN A 94 1.37 -7.70 -20.57
C GLN A 94 1.85 -6.34 -20.07
N ARG A 95 3.03 -5.95 -20.49
CA ARG A 95 3.62 -4.64 -20.22
C ARG A 95 3.99 -3.98 -21.54
N GLU A 96 3.86 -2.62 -21.55
CA GLU A 96 4.41 -1.81 -22.66
C GLU A 96 3.88 -2.21 -24.04
N VAL A 97 2.56 -2.45 -24.14
CA VAL A 97 1.91 -2.90 -25.39
C VAL A 97 1.79 -1.75 -26.40
N TRP A 98 1.35 -0.58 -25.95
CA TRP A 98 1.17 0.62 -26.79
C TRP A 98 1.98 1.82 -26.31
N SER A 99 2.45 1.80 -25.06
CA SER A 99 3.22 2.89 -24.46
C SER A 99 4.09 2.40 -23.32
N THR A 100 5.09 3.20 -22.93
CA THR A 100 5.96 2.92 -21.77
C THR A 100 5.88 4.08 -20.78
N PRO A 101 5.59 3.80 -19.50
CA PRO A 101 5.29 2.50 -18.86
C PRO A 101 3.79 2.16 -18.92
N GLN A 102 3.44 0.94 -19.26
CA GLN A 102 2.05 0.48 -19.35
C GLN A 102 1.87 -0.94 -18.79
N ALA A 103 0.68 -1.22 -18.25
CA ALA A 103 0.25 -2.53 -17.80
C ALA A 103 -1.11 -2.87 -18.44
N VAL A 104 -1.20 -4.00 -19.12
CA VAL A 104 -2.41 -4.47 -19.78
C VAL A 104 -2.75 -5.87 -19.27
N CYS A 105 -3.91 -6.00 -18.64
CA CYS A 105 -4.51 -7.30 -18.31
C CYS A 105 -5.52 -7.62 -19.42
N HIS A 106 -5.20 -8.58 -20.29
CA HIS A 106 -6.07 -9.03 -21.36
C HIS A 106 -6.75 -10.32 -20.95
N VAL A 107 -8.07 -10.28 -20.75
CA VAL A 107 -8.91 -11.43 -20.42
C VAL A 107 -9.66 -11.84 -21.68
N GLN A 108 -9.39 -13.05 -22.16
CA GLN A 108 -10.07 -13.71 -23.28
C GLN A 108 -11.07 -14.69 -22.70
N THR A 109 -12.32 -14.63 -23.10
CA THR A 109 -13.39 -15.43 -22.50
C THR A 109 -14.46 -15.84 -23.53
N PRO A 110 -15.05 -17.05 -23.43
CA PRO A 110 -16.10 -17.48 -24.34
C PRO A 110 -17.43 -16.75 -24.09
N SER A 111 -17.68 -16.27 -22.89
CA SER A 111 -18.94 -15.60 -22.54
C SER A 111 -18.77 -14.60 -21.39
N SER A 112 -19.75 -13.73 -21.25
CA SER A 112 -19.83 -12.80 -20.11
C SER A 112 -19.98 -13.53 -18.77
N ASP A 113 -20.70 -14.68 -18.75
CA ASP A 113 -20.86 -15.49 -17.55
C ASP A 113 -19.52 -16.15 -17.14
N ALA A 114 -18.75 -16.69 -18.09
CA ALA A 114 -17.43 -17.23 -17.80
C ALA A 114 -16.47 -16.17 -17.26
N PHE A 115 -16.51 -14.94 -17.82
CA PHE A 115 -15.76 -13.82 -17.27
C PHE A 115 -16.22 -13.49 -15.86
N PHE A 116 -17.51 -13.39 -15.60
CA PHE A 116 -18.07 -13.07 -14.29
C PHE A 116 -17.56 -14.04 -13.22
N ARG A 117 -17.70 -15.37 -13.45
CA ARG A 117 -17.22 -16.41 -12.51
C ARG A 117 -15.71 -16.29 -12.26
N TYR A 118 -14.95 -16.16 -13.32
CA TYR A 118 -13.50 -15.94 -13.21
C TYR A 118 -13.18 -14.69 -12.34
N TRP A 119 -13.88 -13.58 -12.57
CA TRP A 119 -13.61 -12.32 -11.90
C TRP A 119 -13.93 -12.38 -10.40
N LEU A 120 -14.99 -13.09 -10.03
CA LEU A 120 -15.32 -13.30 -8.61
C LEU A 120 -14.18 -13.99 -7.85
N ASP A 121 -13.45 -14.89 -8.49
CA ASP A 121 -12.39 -15.67 -7.83
C ASP A 121 -11.00 -15.00 -7.95
N ASN A 122 -10.76 -14.23 -9.01
CA ASN A 122 -9.43 -13.75 -9.36
C ASN A 122 -9.31 -12.22 -9.47
N GLY A 123 -10.41 -11.49 -9.35
CA GLY A 123 -10.42 -10.03 -9.55
C GLY A 123 -9.49 -9.29 -8.60
N GLU A 124 -9.39 -9.73 -7.34
CA GLU A 124 -8.47 -9.16 -6.36
C GLU A 124 -7.00 -9.38 -6.74
N GLN A 125 -6.65 -10.55 -7.29
CA GLN A 125 -5.30 -10.82 -7.79
C GLN A 125 -4.95 -9.90 -8.97
N VAL A 126 -5.92 -9.62 -9.84
CA VAL A 126 -5.75 -8.66 -10.95
C VAL A 126 -5.56 -7.24 -10.40
N ARG A 127 -6.34 -6.83 -9.39
CA ARG A 127 -6.16 -5.55 -8.69
C ARG A 127 -4.76 -5.42 -8.13
N ASP A 128 -4.31 -6.43 -7.40
CA ASP A 128 -3.00 -6.42 -6.73
C ASP A 128 -1.86 -6.44 -7.75
N TRP A 129 -2.04 -7.13 -8.89
CA TRP A 129 -1.11 -7.04 -9.99
C TRP A 129 -0.99 -5.62 -10.54
N PHE A 130 -2.09 -4.89 -10.77
CA PHE A 130 -2.04 -3.49 -11.19
C PHE A 130 -1.40 -2.59 -10.13
N VAL A 131 -1.69 -2.80 -8.84
CA VAL A 131 -1.02 -2.09 -7.74
C VAL A 131 0.49 -2.32 -7.78
N ASN A 132 0.93 -3.57 -7.99
CA ASN A 132 2.34 -3.91 -8.13
C ASN A 132 3.00 -3.25 -9.36
N GLN A 133 2.26 -3.06 -10.47
CA GLN A 133 2.79 -2.31 -11.61
C GLN A 133 2.98 -0.82 -11.28
N GLU A 134 2.07 -0.21 -10.50
CA GLU A 134 2.27 1.17 -10.00
C GLU A 134 3.51 1.26 -9.11
N MET A 135 3.72 0.32 -8.19
CA MET A 135 4.90 0.25 -7.35
C MET A 135 6.18 0.10 -8.19
N THR A 136 6.17 -0.81 -9.16
CA THR A 136 7.33 -1.04 -10.06
C THR A 136 7.70 0.23 -10.83
N ARG A 137 6.71 0.99 -11.33
CA ARG A 137 6.94 2.28 -12.00
C ARG A 137 7.59 3.30 -11.06
N GLN A 138 7.08 3.38 -9.84
CA GLN A 138 7.64 4.29 -8.82
C GLN A 138 9.09 3.92 -8.49
N LEU A 139 9.38 2.63 -8.35
CA LEU A 139 10.73 2.13 -8.06
C LEU A 139 11.72 2.38 -9.21
N ARG A 140 11.28 2.33 -10.48
CA ARG A 140 12.12 2.71 -11.62
C ARG A 140 12.58 4.18 -11.49
N PHE A 141 11.67 5.06 -11.08
CA PHE A 141 11.97 6.47 -10.84
C PHE A 141 12.94 6.65 -9.65
N TYR A 142 12.71 5.94 -8.54
CA TYR A 142 13.55 6.06 -7.35
C TYR A 142 14.97 5.55 -7.56
N ARG A 143 15.19 4.50 -8.37
CA ARG A 143 16.54 4.02 -8.71
C ARG A 143 17.44 5.10 -9.31
N ALA A 144 16.88 6.00 -10.10
CA ALA A 144 17.62 7.08 -10.71
C ALA A 144 17.91 8.26 -9.75
N ALA A 145 17.17 8.36 -8.65
CA ALA A 145 17.22 9.50 -7.73
C ALA A 145 17.47 9.08 -6.27
N THR A 146 18.09 7.93 -6.05
CA THR A 146 18.34 7.40 -4.70
C THR A 146 19.48 8.11 -4.01
N ASP A 147 19.28 8.48 -2.74
CA ASP A 147 20.30 9.07 -1.87
C ASP A 147 21.30 8.00 -1.38
N LYS A 148 22.60 8.22 -1.66
CA LYS A 148 23.66 7.27 -1.32
C LYS A 148 24.02 7.30 0.17
N ASP A 149 23.95 8.47 0.80
CA ASP A 149 24.30 8.63 2.22
C ASP A 149 23.23 8.01 3.11
N ILE A 150 21.96 8.17 2.75
CA ILE A 150 20.84 7.52 3.43
C ILE A 150 20.96 5.99 3.29
N ARG A 151 21.28 5.47 2.11
CA ARG A 151 21.53 4.04 1.89
C ARG A 151 22.65 3.51 2.77
N ALA A 152 23.76 4.25 2.86
CA ALA A 152 24.89 3.86 3.73
C ALA A 152 24.48 3.80 5.21
N ARG A 153 23.64 4.74 5.68
CA ARG A 153 23.09 4.73 7.06
C ARG A 153 22.15 3.55 7.30
N LEU A 154 21.23 3.27 6.35
CA LEU A 154 20.32 2.13 6.43
C LEU A 154 21.10 0.80 6.52
N ASN A 155 22.13 0.65 5.69
CA ASN A 155 22.99 -0.53 5.74
C ASN A 155 23.73 -0.64 7.08
N LYS A 156 24.39 0.43 7.50
CA LYS A 156 25.17 0.48 8.74
C LYS A 156 24.32 0.18 9.97
N HIS A 157 23.14 0.80 10.09
CA HIS A 157 22.34 0.75 11.32
C HIS A 157 21.30 -0.37 11.32
N PHE A 158 20.83 -0.83 10.15
CA PHE A 158 19.71 -1.77 10.06
C PHE A 158 19.96 -2.99 9.18
N ALA A 159 21.19 -3.15 8.65
CA ALA A 159 21.57 -4.22 7.74
C ALA A 159 20.58 -4.38 6.55
N CYS A 160 20.06 -3.27 6.04
CA CYS A 160 19.15 -3.25 4.91
C CYS A 160 19.46 -2.09 3.96
N ASP A 161 18.99 -2.23 2.74
CA ASP A 161 19.02 -1.19 1.72
C ASP A 161 17.60 -0.88 1.25
N MET A 162 17.31 0.39 0.99
CA MET A 162 16.05 0.85 0.43
C MET A 162 16.29 1.99 -0.56
N LEU A 163 15.45 2.07 -1.59
CA LEU A 163 15.52 3.15 -2.58
C LEU A 163 14.83 4.41 -2.05
N VAL A 164 15.50 5.14 -1.19
CA VAL A 164 15.00 6.42 -0.66
C VAL A 164 15.40 7.54 -1.62
N PRO A 165 14.44 8.31 -2.16
CA PRO A 165 14.76 9.43 -3.06
C PRO A 165 15.55 10.53 -2.37
N ASN A 166 16.40 11.22 -3.15
CA ASN A 166 17.24 12.32 -2.69
C ASN A 166 16.50 13.60 -2.28
N ASP A 167 15.18 13.62 -2.42
CA ASP A 167 14.33 14.70 -1.93
C ASP A 167 13.79 14.45 -0.50
N TYR A 168 14.25 13.37 0.16
CA TYR A 168 14.05 13.15 1.59
C TYR A 168 15.20 13.76 2.38
N MET A 169 14.87 14.52 3.42
CA MET A 169 15.81 15.15 4.34
C MET A 169 15.95 14.28 5.59
N LEU A 170 17.17 14.14 6.08
CA LEU A 170 17.44 13.53 7.37
C LEU A 170 17.00 14.47 8.50
N LEU A 171 16.07 14.01 9.33
CA LEU A 171 15.64 14.72 10.54
C LEU A 171 16.34 14.19 11.78
N MET A 172 16.55 12.88 11.87
CA MET A 172 17.14 12.25 13.04
C MET A 172 17.87 10.94 12.66
N ASP A 173 19.02 10.73 13.29
CA ASP A 173 19.79 9.48 13.26
C ASP A 173 20.41 9.32 14.65
N THR A 174 19.75 8.52 15.51
CA THR A 174 20.10 8.44 16.93
C THR A 174 19.66 7.12 17.55
N THR A 175 20.15 6.85 18.74
CA THR A 175 19.63 5.80 19.61
C THR A 175 18.78 6.44 20.70
N LEU A 176 17.49 6.09 20.75
CA LEU A 176 16.65 6.42 21.88
C LEU A 176 17.01 5.51 23.06
N GLU A 177 17.30 6.12 24.19
CA GLU A 177 17.54 5.35 25.43
C GLU A 177 16.21 4.83 25.98
N ALA A 178 16.26 3.74 26.72
CA ALA A 178 15.11 3.19 27.42
C ALA A 178 14.60 4.23 28.44
N VAL A 179 13.38 4.74 28.21
CA VAL A 179 12.74 5.76 29.05
C VAL A 179 11.36 5.30 29.46
N SER A 180 11.10 5.28 30.75
CA SER A 180 9.84 4.79 31.32
C SER A 180 8.62 5.65 31.00
N THR A 181 8.80 6.93 30.69
CA THR A 181 7.70 7.88 30.48
C THR A 181 6.77 7.52 29.31
N PHE A 182 7.30 6.87 28.27
CA PHE A 182 6.54 6.40 27.12
C PHE A 182 6.56 4.87 26.96
N GLY A 183 7.11 4.16 27.96
CA GLY A 183 7.17 2.70 27.95
C GLY A 183 8.31 2.13 27.10
N LEU A 184 9.29 2.93 26.67
CA LEU A 184 10.43 2.45 25.90
C LEU A 184 11.29 1.52 26.77
N THR A 185 11.21 0.21 26.50
CA THR A 185 11.78 -0.85 27.33
C THR A 185 13.22 -1.21 26.98
N ALA A 186 13.71 -0.80 25.81
CA ALA A 186 15.05 -1.09 25.33
C ALA A 186 15.59 0.06 24.46
N ASN A 187 16.92 0.18 24.42
CA ASN A 187 17.57 1.10 23.51
C ASN A 187 17.17 0.81 22.05
N THR A 188 16.69 1.82 21.36
CA THR A 188 16.11 1.71 20.04
C THR A 188 16.85 2.62 19.06
N GLN A 189 17.55 2.02 18.09
CA GLN A 189 18.15 2.79 17.00
C GLN A 189 17.03 3.34 16.10
N VAL A 190 17.11 4.63 15.76
CA VAL A 190 16.10 5.30 14.93
C VAL A 190 16.78 6.12 13.82
N LEU A 191 16.23 6.00 12.62
CA LEU A 191 16.50 6.88 11.48
C LEU A 191 15.18 7.49 11.02
N TRP A 192 15.06 8.81 11.04
CA TRP A 192 13.85 9.53 10.61
C TRP A 192 14.17 10.47 9.46
N LEU A 193 13.44 10.29 8.37
CA LEU A 193 13.55 11.03 7.12
C LEU A 193 12.22 11.67 6.76
N CYS A 194 12.24 12.83 6.13
CA CYS A 194 11.04 13.57 5.75
C CYS A 194 11.17 14.14 4.35
N ASN A 195 10.12 13.96 3.55
CA ASN A 195 9.90 14.73 2.33
C ASN A 195 8.75 15.70 2.57
N ASN A 196 9.04 16.98 2.65
CA ASN A 196 8.07 18.03 2.93
C ASN A 196 8.00 19.01 1.74
N LYS A 197 6.94 18.88 0.93
CA LYS A 197 6.69 19.73 -0.24
C LYS A 197 5.34 20.43 -0.09
N GLY A 198 5.38 21.65 0.44
CA GLY A 198 4.16 22.44 0.68
C GLY A 198 3.23 21.77 1.71
N PRO A 199 1.93 21.61 1.42
CA PRO A 199 0.99 21.02 2.36
C PRO A 199 1.06 19.48 2.45
N LEU A 200 1.90 18.85 1.60
CA LEU A 200 2.11 17.41 1.57
C LEU A 200 3.42 17.05 2.27
N ARG A 201 3.32 16.21 3.29
CA ARG A 201 4.45 15.63 4.00
C ARG A 201 4.38 14.11 3.95
N ARG A 202 5.51 13.47 3.64
CA ARG A 202 5.74 12.02 3.68
C ARG A 202 6.96 11.76 4.54
N ASP A 203 6.81 10.92 5.53
CA ASP A 203 7.88 10.56 6.43
C ASP A 203 8.24 9.08 6.25
N LEU A 204 9.50 8.76 6.47
CA LEU A 204 10.01 7.40 6.62
C LEU A 204 10.75 7.33 7.96
N VAL A 205 10.30 6.46 8.84
CA VAL A 205 10.98 6.15 10.10
C VAL A 205 11.42 4.70 10.06
N VAL A 206 12.70 4.45 10.31
CA VAL A 206 13.25 3.10 10.47
C VAL A 206 13.78 2.97 11.87
N TYR A 207 13.38 1.91 12.57
CA TYR A 207 13.83 1.66 13.93
C TYR A 207 14.06 0.18 14.20
N SER A 208 14.94 -0.12 15.16
CA SER A 208 15.24 -1.50 15.53
C SER A 208 15.35 -1.66 17.03
N TYR A 209 14.92 -2.83 17.53
CA TYR A 209 14.92 -3.22 18.92
C TYR A 209 15.24 -4.72 19.04
N PRO A 210 15.71 -5.21 20.22
CA PRO A 210 16.04 -6.61 20.40
C PRO A 210 14.87 -7.54 20.11
N TYR A 211 15.13 -8.65 19.42
CA TYR A 211 14.15 -9.72 19.25
C TYR A 211 14.07 -10.56 20.52
N THR A 212 12.87 -10.85 20.98
CA THR A 212 12.62 -11.69 22.17
C THR A 212 12.02 -13.04 21.79
N ASP A 213 10.89 -13.03 21.11
CA ASP A 213 10.11 -14.22 20.76
C ASP A 213 9.14 -13.95 19.60
N SER A 214 8.35 -14.95 19.21
CA SER A 214 7.40 -14.86 18.09
C SER A 214 6.24 -13.89 18.32
N GLU A 215 5.86 -13.58 19.56
CA GLU A 215 4.81 -12.62 19.89
C GLU A 215 5.13 -11.21 19.37
N THR A 216 6.41 -10.92 19.15
CA THR A 216 6.92 -9.70 18.53
C THR A 216 6.25 -9.37 17.18
N PHE A 217 5.76 -10.39 16.45
CA PHE A 217 5.11 -10.20 15.15
C PHE A 217 3.59 -10.18 15.21
N THR A 218 3.01 -10.12 16.40
CA THR A 218 1.56 -9.96 16.57
C THR A 218 1.12 -8.51 16.43
N LEU A 219 -0.10 -8.29 15.95
CA LEU A 219 -0.63 -6.94 15.77
C LEU A 219 -0.67 -6.11 17.07
N PRO A 220 -1.08 -6.66 18.24
CA PRO A 220 -1.04 -5.91 19.49
C PRO A 220 0.37 -5.47 19.87
N TYR A 221 1.37 -6.35 19.74
CA TYR A 221 2.76 -6.03 20.04
C TYR A 221 3.31 -4.93 19.12
N LEU A 222 3.12 -5.09 17.80
CA LEU A 222 3.62 -4.13 16.82
C LEU A 222 3.00 -2.74 17.00
N ASN A 223 1.71 -2.67 17.31
CA ASN A 223 1.04 -1.40 17.59
C ASN A 223 1.55 -0.74 18.89
N ALA A 224 1.74 -1.53 19.95
CA ALA A 224 2.28 -1.03 21.21
C ALA A 224 3.72 -0.52 21.02
N LYS A 225 4.56 -1.29 20.31
CA LYS A 225 5.94 -0.91 20.02
C LYS A 225 6.02 0.34 19.13
N ARG A 226 5.13 0.45 18.15
CA ARG A 226 5.00 1.65 17.33
C ARG A 226 4.71 2.89 18.19
N ASP A 227 3.70 2.82 19.05
CA ASP A 227 3.31 3.95 19.91
C ASP A 227 4.43 4.28 20.92
N GLU A 228 5.11 3.27 21.48
CA GLU A 228 6.25 3.42 22.37
C GLU A 228 7.42 4.19 21.73
N VAL A 229 7.73 3.88 20.45
CA VAL A 229 8.85 4.51 19.73
C VAL A 229 8.47 5.89 19.17
N LEU A 230 7.28 6.03 18.59
CA LEU A 230 6.91 7.27 17.88
C LEU A 230 6.39 8.36 18.79
N ALA A 231 5.86 8.05 19.98
CA ALA A 231 5.38 9.05 20.91
C ALA A 231 6.49 10.03 21.37
N PRO A 232 7.66 9.57 21.85
CA PRO A 232 8.75 10.48 22.22
C PRO A 232 9.42 11.13 20.99
N LEU A 233 9.41 10.43 19.84
CA LEU A 233 10.06 10.91 18.63
C LEU A 233 9.29 12.04 17.96
N ILE A 234 7.96 11.93 17.88
CA ILE A 234 7.10 12.85 17.15
C ILE A 234 6.17 13.53 18.13
N SER A 235 6.66 14.62 18.70
CA SER A 235 5.89 15.55 19.53
C SER A 235 5.50 16.78 18.72
N ALA A 236 4.33 17.36 18.99
CA ALA A 236 3.94 18.64 18.42
C ALA A 236 4.51 19.81 19.24
N VAL A 237 4.35 21.03 18.71
CA VAL A 237 4.79 22.26 19.36
C VAL A 237 4.14 22.47 20.75
N VAL A 238 2.94 21.93 20.94
CA VAL A 238 2.20 22.03 22.22
C VAL A 238 2.72 20.95 23.18
N LYS A 239 3.14 21.37 24.36
CA LYS A 239 3.65 20.47 25.41
C LYS A 239 2.62 19.38 25.76
N GLY A 240 3.07 18.13 25.80
CA GLY A 240 2.22 16.98 26.13
C GLY A 240 1.48 16.39 24.92
N THR A 241 1.73 16.88 23.69
CA THR A 241 1.19 16.30 22.47
C THR A 241 2.20 15.34 21.82
N TYR A 242 1.71 14.21 21.31
CA TYR A 242 2.54 13.16 20.70
C TYR A 242 1.75 12.36 19.67
N MET A 243 2.48 11.69 18.75
CA MET A 243 1.88 10.78 17.80
C MET A 243 1.46 9.47 18.48
N GLY A 244 0.28 8.97 18.10
CA GLY A 244 -0.20 7.65 18.48
C GLY A 244 -1.02 7.00 17.38
N THR A 245 -1.30 5.72 17.52
CA THR A 245 -2.14 4.95 16.60
C THR A 245 -3.63 5.25 16.83
N GLU A 246 -4.41 5.37 15.76
CA GLU A 246 -5.87 5.45 15.82
C GLU A 246 -6.47 4.04 15.81
N TYR A 247 -7.17 3.67 16.88
CA TYR A 247 -7.74 2.32 17.05
C TYR A 247 -9.26 2.27 16.86
N LYS A 248 -9.95 3.42 16.95
CA LYS A 248 -11.42 3.45 17.03
C LYS A 248 -12.08 3.59 15.67
N VAL A 249 -11.56 4.49 14.83
CA VAL A 249 -12.18 4.81 13.53
C VAL A 249 -11.85 3.71 12.52
N PHE A 250 -10.57 3.36 12.40
CA PHE A 250 -10.09 2.27 11.56
C PHE A 250 -9.03 1.49 12.34
N PRO A 251 -9.40 0.34 12.92
CA PRO A 251 -8.43 -0.53 13.58
C PRO A 251 -7.31 -0.91 12.61
N PRO A 252 -6.05 -0.88 13.05
CA PRO A 252 -4.94 -1.33 12.22
C PRO A 252 -5.13 -2.74 11.70
N GLN A 253 -4.69 -2.98 10.48
CA GLN A 253 -4.78 -4.27 9.80
C GLN A 253 -3.39 -4.84 9.59
N LEU A 254 -3.25 -6.14 9.84
CA LEU A 254 -2.00 -6.88 9.66
C LEU A 254 -2.14 -7.85 8.49
N ARG A 255 -1.11 -7.94 7.66
CA ARG A 255 -0.93 -9.04 6.71
C ARG A 255 0.52 -9.50 6.65
N VAL A 256 0.71 -10.76 6.26
CA VAL A 256 2.04 -11.33 6.05
C VAL A 256 2.42 -11.20 4.58
N LEU A 257 3.66 -10.80 4.34
CA LEU A 257 4.27 -10.64 3.03
C LEU A 257 5.60 -11.38 2.95
N THR A 258 6.07 -11.58 1.73
CA THR A 258 7.47 -11.90 1.47
C THR A 258 8.10 -10.74 0.70
N VAL A 259 9.09 -10.09 1.30
CA VAL A 259 9.85 -9.01 0.66
C VAL A 259 11.32 -9.42 0.61
N ASP A 260 11.91 -9.45 -0.57
CA ASP A 260 13.28 -9.94 -0.78
C ASP A 260 13.53 -11.31 -0.11
N SER A 261 12.64 -12.26 -0.36
CA SER A 261 12.65 -13.62 0.23
C SER A 261 12.58 -13.67 1.76
N THR A 262 12.24 -12.57 2.42
CA THR A 262 12.18 -12.45 3.89
C THR A 262 10.74 -12.36 4.36
N TYR A 263 10.40 -13.16 5.38
CA TYR A 263 9.15 -13.02 6.12
C TYR A 263 9.00 -11.58 6.63
N THR A 264 7.93 -10.94 6.27
CA THR A 264 7.68 -9.54 6.58
C THR A 264 6.23 -9.37 7.03
N VAL A 265 6.02 -8.71 8.14
CA VAL A 265 4.68 -8.33 8.59
C VAL A 265 4.43 -6.88 8.20
N GLU A 266 3.39 -6.67 7.41
CA GLU A 266 2.88 -5.33 7.09
C GLU A 266 1.76 -4.97 8.06
N VAL A 267 1.81 -3.79 8.64
CA VAL A 267 0.68 -3.19 9.37
C VAL A 267 0.27 -1.90 8.67
N ARG A 268 -1.02 -1.76 8.43
CA ARG A 268 -1.67 -0.55 7.91
C ARG A 268 -2.59 0.04 8.94
N GLY A 269 -2.58 1.35 9.11
CA GLY A 269 -3.44 2.02 10.06
C GLY A 269 -3.50 3.52 9.85
N LEU A 270 -4.16 4.18 10.79
CA LEU A 270 -4.17 5.63 10.89
C LEU A 270 -3.37 6.07 12.12
N TRP A 271 -2.57 7.10 11.94
CA TRP A 271 -1.94 7.83 13.04
C TRP A 271 -2.74 9.09 13.37
N LYS A 272 -2.66 9.54 14.61
CA LYS A 272 -3.18 10.83 15.05
C LYS A 272 -2.30 11.45 16.12
N MET A 273 -2.35 12.77 16.21
CA MET A 273 -1.81 13.48 17.37
C MET A 273 -2.76 13.32 18.56
N ARG A 274 -2.19 13.09 19.73
CA ARG A 274 -2.90 13.02 21.02
C ARG A 274 -2.60 14.25 21.84
N GLY A 275 -3.58 14.73 22.60
CA GLY A 275 -3.44 15.86 23.53
C GLY A 275 -3.39 17.24 22.89
N GLY A 276 -3.65 17.38 21.58
CA GLY A 276 -3.53 18.65 20.88
C GLY A 276 -4.37 18.76 19.62
N GLU A 277 -3.82 19.39 18.59
CA GLU A 277 -4.48 19.63 17.32
C GLU A 277 -4.93 18.35 16.63
N ALA A 278 -6.05 18.42 15.92
CA ALA A 278 -6.60 17.30 15.14
C ALA A 278 -5.76 17.05 13.88
N MET A 279 -4.59 16.43 14.05
CA MET A 279 -3.71 16.00 12.97
C MET A 279 -3.70 14.49 12.88
N GLY A 280 -3.66 13.96 11.64
CA GLY A 280 -3.61 12.52 11.42
C GLY A 280 -3.49 12.18 9.94
N GLY A 281 -3.28 10.91 9.67
CA GLY A 281 -3.14 10.39 8.32
C GLY A 281 -2.90 8.89 8.28
N PRO A 282 -2.75 8.31 7.08
CA PRO A 282 -2.45 6.89 6.94
C PRO A 282 -0.98 6.61 7.19
N TYR A 283 -0.69 5.39 7.69
CA TYR A 283 0.65 4.82 7.74
C TYR A 283 0.67 3.39 7.22
N VAL A 284 1.83 2.95 6.81
CA VAL A 284 2.15 1.56 6.48
C VAL A 284 3.53 1.25 7.06
N SER A 285 3.64 0.13 7.76
CA SER A 285 4.93 -0.35 8.27
C SER A 285 5.22 -1.77 7.78
N HIS A 286 6.51 -2.05 7.53
CA HIS A 286 7.04 -3.37 7.30
C HIS A 286 7.97 -3.74 8.45
N THR A 287 7.73 -4.88 9.08
CA THR A 287 8.54 -5.40 10.19
C THR A 287 9.12 -6.76 9.81
N TRP A 288 10.41 -6.94 10.06
CA TRP A 288 11.12 -8.18 9.76
C TRP A 288 12.19 -8.48 10.82
N LEU A 289 12.62 -9.72 10.86
CA LEU A 289 13.74 -10.15 11.70
C LEU A 289 15.08 -9.93 10.98
N ASP A 290 16.03 -9.34 11.68
CA ASP A 290 17.45 -9.38 11.36
C ASP A 290 18.10 -10.46 12.25
N PRO A 291 18.23 -11.70 11.77
CA PRO A 291 18.68 -12.81 12.58
C PRO A 291 20.17 -12.73 12.92
N VAL A 292 20.95 -12.01 12.10
CA VAL A 292 22.40 -11.87 12.33
C VAL A 292 22.68 -11.02 13.56
N ASN A 293 21.89 -9.98 13.77
CA ASN A 293 22.04 -9.08 14.92
C ASN A 293 20.98 -9.31 16.01
N ALA A 294 20.23 -10.42 15.94
CA ALA A 294 19.17 -10.80 16.90
C ALA A 294 18.21 -9.65 17.24
N ARG A 295 17.74 -8.94 16.22
CA ARG A 295 16.86 -7.78 16.40
C ARG A 295 15.71 -7.77 15.40
N VAL A 296 14.68 -7.06 15.76
CA VAL A 296 13.56 -6.72 14.87
C VAL A 296 13.81 -5.36 14.28
N VAL A 297 13.56 -5.23 12.99
CA VAL A 297 13.64 -3.95 12.27
C VAL A 297 12.24 -3.62 11.73
N THR A 298 11.81 -2.40 11.97
CA THR A 298 10.56 -1.85 11.40
C THR A 298 10.89 -0.62 10.59
N ALA A 299 10.40 -0.59 9.35
CA ALA A 299 10.37 0.61 8.53
C ALA A 299 8.91 1.04 8.34
N GLU A 300 8.60 2.26 8.69
CA GLU A 300 7.25 2.84 8.59
C GLU A 300 7.27 4.08 7.72
N VAL A 301 6.29 4.17 6.82
CA VAL A 301 5.98 5.40 6.11
C VAL A 301 4.63 5.93 6.56
N PHE A 302 4.53 7.25 6.74
CA PHE A 302 3.27 7.91 7.04
C PHE A 302 3.12 9.22 6.26
N VAL A 303 1.87 9.63 6.07
CA VAL A 303 1.52 10.79 5.25
C VAL A 303 0.70 11.78 6.06
N PHE A 304 1.08 13.06 5.97
CA PHE A 304 0.26 14.19 6.39
C PHE A 304 -0.06 15.06 5.18
N ALA A 305 -1.34 15.19 4.84
CA ALA A 305 -1.82 15.95 3.69
C ALA A 305 -3.22 16.51 3.98
N PRO A 306 -3.32 17.58 4.81
CA PRO A 306 -4.61 18.16 5.18
C PRO A 306 -5.35 18.66 3.94
N GLY A 307 -6.65 18.36 3.84
CA GLY A 307 -7.50 18.76 2.73
C GLY A 307 -7.18 18.09 1.38
N GLN A 308 -6.21 17.19 1.31
CA GLN A 308 -5.78 16.55 0.06
C GLN A 308 -6.00 15.04 0.05
N LYS A 309 -6.03 14.46 -1.17
CA LYS A 309 -6.03 13.00 -1.37
C LYS A 309 -4.69 12.40 -0.99
N LYS A 310 -4.73 11.27 -0.27
CA LYS A 310 -3.57 10.62 0.33
C LYS A 310 -3.15 9.33 -0.38
N ARG A 311 -4.00 8.77 -1.26
CA ARG A 311 -3.69 7.54 -2.00
C ARG A 311 -2.36 7.58 -2.74
N ASN A 312 -2.15 8.58 -3.58
CA ASN A 312 -0.93 8.65 -4.39
C ASN A 312 0.31 8.95 -3.54
N PRO A 313 0.29 9.93 -2.60
CA PRO A 313 1.39 10.12 -1.67
C PRO A 313 1.75 8.87 -0.85
N LEU A 314 0.74 8.14 -0.36
CA LEU A 314 0.97 6.91 0.39
C LEU A 314 1.62 5.83 -0.48
N ARG A 315 1.11 5.57 -1.69
CA ARG A 315 1.71 4.61 -2.64
C ARG A 315 3.16 4.95 -2.99
N GLN A 316 3.46 6.24 -3.16
CA GLN A 316 4.84 6.66 -3.39
C GLN A 316 5.73 6.34 -2.20
N ALA A 317 5.28 6.61 -0.98
CA ALA A 317 6.03 6.29 0.22
C ALA A 317 6.15 4.77 0.44
N GLU A 318 5.06 4.02 0.26
CA GLU A 318 5.06 2.55 0.33
C GLU A 318 6.07 1.89 -0.62
N ALA A 319 6.26 2.44 -1.82
CA ALA A 319 7.22 1.90 -2.77
C ALA A 319 8.65 1.81 -2.17
N ILE A 320 9.00 2.70 -1.24
CA ILE A 320 10.29 2.65 -0.53
C ILE A 320 10.38 1.36 0.29
N LEU A 321 9.32 0.98 1.02
CA LEU A 321 9.28 -0.23 1.83
C LEU A 321 9.44 -1.50 0.98
N TYR A 322 8.78 -1.54 -0.17
CA TYR A 322 8.86 -2.66 -1.11
C TYR A 322 10.18 -2.75 -1.88
N SER A 323 11.02 -1.70 -1.81
CA SER A 323 12.37 -1.72 -2.39
C SER A 323 13.41 -2.35 -1.48
N ARG A 324 13.04 -2.70 -0.25
CA ARG A 324 13.97 -3.23 0.74
C ARG A 324 14.68 -4.49 0.26
N THR A 325 16.00 -4.51 0.44
CA THR A 325 16.85 -5.69 0.32
C THR A 325 17.68 -5.84 1.60
N GLN A 326 17.94 -7.08 2.02
CA GLN A 326 18.80 -7.34 3.16
C GLN A 326 20.27 -7.32 2.74
N GLN A 327 21.11 -6.74 3.58
CA GLN A 327 22.54 -6.62 3.37
C GLN A 327 23.27 -7.26 4.56
N TYR A 328 23.60 -8.53 4.43
CA TYR A 328 24.48 -9.18 5.39
C TYR A 328 25.90 -9.15 4.85
N GLU A 329 26.85 -8.72 5.67
CA GLU A 329 28.26 -8.88 5.34
C GLU A 329 28.54 -10.37 5.13
N LYS A 330 29.03 -10.73 3.93
CA LYS A 330 29.54 -12.07 3.69
C LYS A 330 30.79 -12.23 4.59
N LYS A 331 30.62 -13.01 5.67
CA LYS A 331 31.73 -13.46 6.51
C LYS A 331 32.66 -14.37 5.73
#